data_316ec2b36c799cfd9aeac13b73b7ad54
#
_entry.id   316ec2b36c799cfd9aeac13b73b7ad54
#
_cell.length_a   1.000
_cell.length_b   1.000
_cell.length_c   1.000
_cell.angle_alpha   90.00
_cell.angle_beta   90.00
_cell.angle_gamma   90.00
#
_symmetry.space_group_name_H-M   'P 1'
#
loop_
_entity.id
_entity.type
_entity.pdbx_description
1 polymer ?
#
loop_
_entity_poly.entity_id
_entity_poly.type
_entity_poly.pdbx_seq_one_letter_code
_entity_poly.pdbx_strand_id
1 'polypeptide(L)'
;MAEVISRHLDAFAWSASDMPGIDPDFLCHHLSMDATVRPVRQRRRKFNEERRLVVREETQKLLSAGHIREIQYPEWLANVVLVKKANGKWRMCVDFTDLDKACPKDSYPLPSIDALVDSASGCEILSFLDAFSS
;
A
#
# COMPACT_ATOMS: atom_id res chain seq x y z
N MET A 1 7.63 29.22 5.05
CA MET A 1 7.07 27.85 4.87
C MET A 1 7.59 26.87 5.92
N ALA A 2 8.90 26.70 6.09
CA ALA A 2 9.46 25.79 7.11
C ALA A 2 8.95 26.06 8.53
N GLU A 3 8.80 27.32 8.93
CA GLU A 3 8.29 27.71 10.25
C GLU A 3 6.80 27.34 10.45
N VAL A 4 6.00 27.39 9.40
CA VAL A 4 4.58 26.95 9.45
C VAL A 4 4.50 25.43 9.62
N ILE A 5 5.31 24.67 8.89
CA ILE A 5 5.36 23.22 9.00
C ILE A 5 5.82 22.80 10.41
N SER A 6 6.85 23.46 10.97
CA SER A 6 7.34 23.14 12.32
C SER A 6 6.33 23.46 13.44
N ARG A 7 5.36 24.32 13.21
CA ARG A 7 4.28 24.60 14.17
C ARG A 7 3.13 23.57 14.11
N HIS A 8 3.06 22.80 13.04
CA HIS A 8 1.98 21.84 12.77
C HIS A 8 2.52 20.42 12.50
N LEU A 9 3.55 20.03 13.25
CA LEU A 9 4.13 18.68 13.14
C LEU A 9 3.13 17.57 13.49
N ASP A 10 2.15 17.90 14.30
CA ASP A 10 1.02 17.03 14.67
C ASP A 10 0.06 16.73 13.52
N ALA A 11 0.08 17.53 12.44
CA ALA A 11 -0.70 17.26 11.23
C ALA A 11 -0.07 16.19 10.32
N PHE A 12 1.14 15.71 10.64
CA PHE A 12 1.87 14.73 9.85
C PHE A 12 1.96 13.39 10.59
N ALA A 13 1.82 12.30 9.85
CA ALA A 13 2.06 10.97 10.38
C ALA A 13 3.55 10.65 10.38
N TRP A 14 4.11 10.34 11.54
CA TRP A 14 5.52 9.95 11.73
C TRP A 14 5.68 8.45 11.93
N SER A 15 4.58 7.78 12.26
CA SER A 15 4.50 6.33 12.48
C SER A 15 3.16 5.79 11.98
N ALA A 16 3.06 4.48 11.83
CA ALA A 16 1.80 3.82 11.46
C ALA A 16 0.68 4.08 12.48
N SER A 17 1.01 4.29 13.76
CA SER A 17 0.04 4.60 14.82
C SER A 17 -0.60 5.99 14.69
N ASP A 18 0.06 6.89 13.94
CA ASP A 18 -0.47 8.25 13.72
C ASP A 18 -1.52 8.28 12.58
N MET A 19 -1.75 7.13 11.95
CA MET A 19 -2.72 6.96 10.87
C MET A 19 -3.82 5.98 11.29
N PRO A 20 -4.78 6.38 12.15
CA PRO A 20 -5.84 5.48 12.59
C PRO A 20 -6.80 5.05 11.48
N GLY A 21 -6.68 5.66 10.30
CA GLY A 21 -7.58 5.42 9.17
C GLY A 21 -8.90 6.16 9.31
N ILE A 22 -9.77 5.96 8.34
CA ILE A 22 -11.15 6.47 8.36
C ILE A 22 -12.02 5.37 8.96
N ASP A 23 -12.98 5.77 9.79
CA ASP A 23 -13.96 4.86 10.36
C ASP A 23 -14.67 4.08 9.22
N PRO A 24 -14.62 2.75 9.21
CA PRO A 24 -15.25 1.94 8.17
C PRO A 24 -16.76 2.16 8.04
N ASP A 25 -17.43 2.57 9.12
CA ASP A 25 -18.86 2.88 9.11
C ASP A 25 -19.15 4.22 8.41
N PHE A 26 -18.14 5.11 8.34
CA PHE A 26 -18.25 6.36 7.59
C PHE A 26 -17.94 6.16 6.11
N LEU A 27 -16.82 5.52 5.79
CA LEU A 27 -16.41 5.25 4.41
C LEU A 27 -15.45 4.07 4.37
N CYS A 28 -15.82 3.02 3.64
CA CYS A 28 -14.96 1.90 3.32
C CYS A 28 -14.84 1.74 1.82
N HIS A 29 -13.62 1.73 1.31
CA HIS A 29 -13.37 1.44 -0.10
C HIS A 29 -13.58 -0.06 -0.36
N HIS A 30 -14.45 -0.36 -1.32
CA HIS A 30 -14.67 -1.72 -1.78
C HIS A 30 -14.11 -1.90 -3.19
N LEU A 31 -13.39 -3.00 -3.40
CA LEU A 31 -12.95 -3.38 -4.73
C LEU A 31 -14.16 -3.76 -5.59
N SER A 32 -14.29 -3.13 -6.75
CA SER A 32 -15.26 -3.55 -7.78
C SER A 32 -14.74 -4.80 -8.46
N MET A 33 -15.20 -5.97 -8.03
CA MET A 33 -14.84 -7.23 -8.67
C MET A 33 -15.92 -7.67 -9.64
N ASP A 34 -15.51 -8.20 -10.79
CA ASP A 34 -16.42 -8.85 -11.73
C ASP A 34 -16.92 -10.17 -11.11
N ALA A 35 -18.21 -10.26 -10.85
CA ALA A 35 -18.84 -11.42 -10.24
C ALA A 35 -18.75 -12.70 -11.11
N THR A 36 -18.42 -12.57 -12.40
CA THR A 36 -18.24 -13.72 -13.31
C THR A 36 -16.86 -14.36 -13.18
N VAL A 37 -15.89 -13.66 -12.59
CA VAL A 37 -14.52 -14.16 -12.41
C VAL A 37 -14.45 -15.03 -11.18
N ARG A 38 -13.96 -16.26 -11.36
CA ARG A 38 -13.77 -17.19 -10.24
C ARG A 38 -12.57 -16.80 -9.39
N PRO A 39 -12.70 -16.83 -8.05
CA PRO A 39 -11.58 -16.59 -7.14
C PRO A 39 -10.39 -17.52 -7.41
N VAL A 40 -9.20 -16.97 -7.38
CA VAL A 40 -7.95 -17.71 -7.61
C VAL A 40 -7.22 -17.90 -6.28
N ARG A 41 -6.80 -19.13 -6.03
CA ARG A 41 -5.93 -19.49 -4.90
C ARG A 41 -4.55 -19.83 -5.44
N GLN A 42 -3.62 -18.89 -5.39
CA GLN A 42 -2.26 -19.10 -5.83
C GLN A 42 -1.59 -20.21 -5.00
N ARG A 43 -0.86 -21.10 -5.67
CA ARG A 43 -0.07 -22.12 -4.97
C ARG A 43 1.01 -21.46 -4.14
N ARG A 44 1.08 -21.78 -2.83
CA ARG A 44 2.04 -21.22 -1.89
C ARG A 44 3.49 -21.37 -2.39
N ARG A 45 4.21 -20.25 -2.45
CA ARG A 45 5.65 -20.22 -2.73
C ARG A 45 6.44 -20.70 -1.51
N LYS A 46 7.50 -21.48 -1.77
CA LYS A 46 8.43 -21.90 -0.72
C LYS A 46 9.51 -20.82 -0.54
N PHE A 47 9.73 -20.41 0.69
CA PHE A 47 10.83 -19.51 1.07
C PHE A 47 11.88 -20.27 1.87
N ASN A 48 13.15 -19.82 1.79
CA ASN A 48 14.18 -20.23 2.73
C ASN A 48 13.90 -19.61 4.12
N GLU A 49 14.66 -20.03 5.13
CA GLU A 49 14.42 -19.62 6.52
C GLU A 49 14.51 -18.10 6.71
N GLU A 50 15.56 -17.46 6.14
CA GLU A 50 15.74 -16.01 6.20
C GLU A 50 14.49 -15.25 5.74
N ARG A 51 14.00 -15.61 4.55
CA ARG A 51 12.81 -14.95 3.99
C ARG A 51 11.53 -15.24 4.78
N ARG A 52 11.43 -16.42 5.39
CA ARG A 52 10.28 -16.75 6.25
C ARG A 52 10.25 -15.87 7.51
N LEU A 53 11.42 -15.61 8.10
CA LEU A 53 11.53 -14.71 9.25
C LEU A 53 11.10 -13.30 8.88
N VAL A 54 11.57 -12.77 7.76
CA VAL A 54 11.17 -11.44 7.26
C VAL A 54 9.66 -11.33 7.08
N VAL A 55 9.04 -12.33 6.42
CA VAL A 55 7.58 -12.33 6.23
C VAL A 55 6.86 -12.36 7.57
N ARG A 56 7.32 -13.17 8.52
CA ARG A 56 6.71 -13.27 9.85
C ARG A 56 6.77 -11.96 10.61
N GLU A 57 7.94 -11.32 10.64
CA GLU A 57 8.15 -10.05 11.33
C GLU A 57 7.27 -8.94 10.73
N GLU A 58 7.23 -8.84 9.41
CA GLU A 58 6.43 -7.82 8.73
C GLU A 58 4.93 -8.05 8.92
N THR A 59 4.47 -9.30 8.81
CA THR A 59 3.08 -9.66 9.10
C THR A 59 2.70 -9.32 10.54
N GLN A 60 3.58 -9.59 11.51
CA GLN A 60 3.33 -9.28 12.92
C GLN A 60 3.22 -7.77 13.15
N LYS A 61 4.04 -6.96 12.49
CA LYS A 61 3.93 -5.49 12.56
C LYS A 61 2.58 -5.01 12.04
N LEU A 62 2.16 -5.50 10.88
CA LEU A 62 0.88 -5.11 10.27
C LEU A 62 -0.32 -5.55 11.11
N LEU A 63 -0.26 -6.75 11.74
CA LEU A 63 -1.28 -7.21 12.68
C LEU A 63 -1.34 -6.34 13.93
N SER A 64 -0.17 -6.03 14.51
CA SER A 64 -0.09 -5.19 15.72
C SER A 64 -0.55 -3.76 15.48
N ALA A 65 -0.38 -3.24 14.26
CA ALA A 65 -0.85 -1.93 13.85
C ALA A 65 -2.34 -1.92 13.42
N GLY A 66 -3.01 -3.08 13.41
CA GLY A 66 -4.41 -3.18 12.99
C GLY A 66 -4.64 -3.02 11.48
N HIS A 67 -3.58 -2.99 10.66
CA HIS A 67 -3.68 -2.84 9.21
C HIS A 67 -4.18 -4.09 8.50
N ILE A 68 -4.01 -5.26 9.10
CA ILE A 68 -4.49 -6.54 8.59
C ILE A 68 -5.14 -7.33 9.72
N ARG A 69 -5.99 -8.27 9.35
CA ARG A 69 -6.62 -9.22 10.28
C ARG A 69 -6.51 -10.63 9.74
N GLU A 70 -6.52 -11.60 10.63
CA GLU A 70 -6.61 -13.00 10.26
C GLU A 70 -8.04 -13.35 9.83
N ILE A 71 -8.18 -14.09 8.73
CA ILE A 71 -9.46 -14.59 8.25
C ILE A 71 -9.39 -16.09 8.04
N GLN A 72 -10.51 -16.78 8.27
CA GLN A 72 -10.66 -18.20 7.97
C GLN A 72 -11.28 -18.38 6.59
N TYR A 73 -10.81 -19.40 5.86
CA TYR A 73 -11.36 -19.82 4.56
C TYR A 73 -11.44 -18.71 3.49
N PRO A 74 -10.33 -18.00 3.21
CA PRO A 74 -10.34 -16.97 2.20
C PRO A 74 -10.67 -17.55 0.82
N GLU A 75 -11.44 -16.82 0.03
CA GLU A 75 -11.74 -17.20 -1.36
C GLU A 75 -10.54 -16.90 -2.26
N TRP A 76 -9.92 -15.74 -2.08
CA TRP A 76 -8.73 -15.32 -2.80
C TRP A 76 -7.47 -15.57 -1.97
N LEU A 77 -6.44 -16.11 -2.60
CA LEU A 77 -5.13 -16.28 -1.99
C LEU A 77 -4.04 -15.77 -2.93
N ALA A 78 -3.32 -14.76 -2.47
CA ALA A 78 -2.17 -14.21 -3.16
C ALA A 78 -0.86 -14.56 -2.44
N ASN A 79 0.21 -14.70 -3.20
CA ASN A 79 1.53 -14.93 -2.64
C ASN A 79 2.20 -13.63 -2.20
N VAL A 80 3.00 -13.73 -1.16
CA VAL A 80 3.95 -12.68 -0.79
C VAL A 80 5.16 -12.72 -1.72
N VAL A 81 5.64 -11.56 -2.11
CA VAL A 81 6.88 -11.34 -2.88
C VAL A 81 7.82 -10.48 -2.06
N LEU A 82 9.05 -10.94 -1.88
CA LEU A 82 10.08 -10.19 -1.18
C LEU A 82 11.05 -9.58 -2.17
N VAL A 83 11.23 -8.27 -2.11
CA VAL A 83 12.15 -7.50 -2.93
C VAL A 83 13.23 -6.90 -2.03
N LYS A 84 14.50 -7.09 -2.40
CA LYS A 84 15.61 -6.49 -1.67
C LYS A 84 15.84 -5.06 -2.16
N LYS A 85 15.78 -4.09 -1.25
CA LYS A 85 16.08 -2.68 -1.53
C LYS A 85 17.59 -2.47 -1.70
N ALA A 86 17.99 -1.37 -2.32
CA ALA A 86 19.42 -1.00 -2.49
C ALA A 86 20.15 -0.89 -1.14
N ASN A 87 19.48 -0.52 -0.07
CA ASN A 87 20.01 -0.46 1.29
C ASN A 87 20.13 -1.82 1.99
N GLY A 88 19.88 -2.93 1.28
CA GLY A 88 19.95 -4.29 1.80
C GLY A 88 18.72 -4.76 2.58
N LYS A 89 17.78 -3.88 2.91
CA LYS A 89 16.53 -4.24 3.61
C LYS A 89 15.55 -4.92 2.65
N TRP A 90 14.72 -5.81 3.19
CA TRP A 90 13.64 -6.44 2.45
C TRP A 90 12.38 -5.56 2.44
N ARG A 91 11.68 -5.55 1.30
CA ARG A 91 10.32 -5.03 1.18
C ARG A 91 9.39 -6.21 0.92
N MET A 92 8.34 -6.34 1.71
CA MET A 92 7.28 -7.29 1.49
C MET A 92 6.21 -6.67 0.57
N CYS A 93 5.85 -7.38 -0.47
CA CYS A 93 4.77 -7.03 -1.39
C CYS A 93 3.81 -8.20 -1.50
N VAL A 94 2.59 -7.95 -1.97
CA VAL A 94 1.60 -8.99 -2.25
C VAL A 94 1.34 -9.03 -3.76
N ASP A 95 1.27 -10.23 -4.31
CA ASP A 95 1.04 -10.46 -5.74
C ASP A 95 -0.46 -10.43 -6.04
N PHE A 96 -1.00 -9.24 -6.29
CA PHE A 96 -2.41 -9.04 -6.62
C PHE A 96 -2.76 -9.27 -8.09
N THR A 97 -1.85 -9.82 -8.90
CA THR A 97 -2.04 -9.97 -10.36
C THR A 97 -3.37 -10.62 -10.75
N ASP A 98 -3.78 -11.65 -10.03
CA ASP A 98 -5.04 -12.34 -10.36
C ASP A 98 -6.26 -11.58 -9.87
N LEU A 99 -6.17 -10.89 -8.75
CA LEU A 99 -7.22 -10.01 -8.24
C LEU A 99 -7.40 -8.79 -9.16
N ASP A 100 -6.30 -8.18 -9.61
CA ASP A 100 -6.33 -7.04 -10.54
C ASP A 100 -6.99 -7.40 -11.87
N LYS A 101 -6.84 -8.63 -12.35
CA LYS A 101 -7.55 -9.11 -13.54
C LYS A 101 -9.06 -9.23 -13.34
N ALA A 102 -9.49 -9.47 -12.12
CA ALA A 102 -10.90 -9.57 -11.75
C ALA A 102 -11.55 -8.21 -11.48
N CYS A 103 -10.74 -7.17 -11.32
CA CYS A 103 -11.23 -5.81 -11.11
C CYS A 103 -11.26 -5.07 -12.46
N PRO A 104 -12.39 -4.44 -12.84
CA PRO A 104 -12.42 -3.52 -13.97
C PRO A 104 -11.37 -2.42 -13.76
N LYS A 105 -10.70 -2.03 -14.84
CA LYS A 105 -9.76 -0.92 -14.78
C LYS A 105 -10.49 0.35 -14.36
N ASP A 106 -9.89 1.08 -13.43
CA ASP A 106 -10.35 2.42 -13.09
C ASP A 106 -10.32 3.29 -14.35
N SER A 107 -11.44 3.97 -14.61
CA SER A 107 -11.54 4.91 -15.73
C SER A 107 -10.85 6.24 -15.45
N TYR A 108 -10.38 6.45 -14.21
CA TYR A 108 -9.67 7.69 -13.85
C TYR A 108 -8.29 7.72 -14.51
N PRO A 109 -8.03 8.70 -15.38
CA PRO A 109 -6.73 8.78 -16.03
C PRO A 109 -5.64 9.12 -15.03
N LEU A 110 -4.51 8.42 -15.11
CA LEU A 110 -3.33 8.81 -14.36
C LEU A 110 -2.91 10.24 -14.77
N PRO A 111 -2.44 11.07 -13.83
CA PRO A 111 -1.90 12.39 -14.15
C PRO A 111 -0.79 12.28 -15.20
N SER A 112 -0.87 13.10 -16.25
CA SER A 112 0.20 13.20 -17.23
C SER A 112 1.43 13.85 -16.58
N ILE A 113 2.59 13.20 -16.67
CA ILE A 113 3.85 13.75 -16.14
C ILE A 113 4.15 15.09 -16.82
N ASP A 114 3.94 15.21 -18.13
CA ASP A 114 4.16 16.46 -18.87
C ASP A 114 3.27 17.59 -18.35
N ALA A 115 1.98 17.31 -18.11
CA ALA A 115 1.08 18.30 -17.53
C ALA A 115 1.48 18.71 -16.11
N LEU A 116 2.03 17.80 -15.31
CA LEU A 116 2.56 18.12 -13.97
C LEU A 116 3.81 19.00 -14.08
N VAL A 117 4.71 18.72 -15.00
CA VAL A 117 5.91 19.52 -15.25
C VAL A 117 5.52 20.90 -15.74
N ASP A 118 4.59 21.01 -16.69
CA ASP A 118 4.10 22.30 -17.21
C ASP A 118 3.43 23.13 -16.10
N SER A 119 2.65 22.50 -15.23
CA SER A 119 1.99 23.21 -14.10
C SER A 119 3.00 23.68 -13.04
N ALA A 120 4.15 23.02 -12.93
CA ALA A 120 5.24 23.43 -12.04
C ALA A 120 6.18 24.47 -12.67
N SER A 121 6.05 24.71 -13.97
CA SER A 121 6.89 25.66 -14.72
C SER A 121 6.65 27.09 -14.21
N GLY A 122 7.74 27.81 -13.93
CA GLY A 122 7.69 29.17 -13.39
C GLY A 122 7.53 29.26 -11.87
N CYS A 123 7.41 28.15 -11.14
CA CYS A 123 7.43 28.15 -9.70
C CYS A 123 8.88 28.19 -9.18
N GLU A 124 9.16 29.14 -8.28
CA GLU A 124 10.50 29.27 -7.64
C GLU A 124 10.72 28.19 -6.57
N ILE A 125 9.65 27.68 -5.99
CA ILE A 125 9.69 26.67 -4.92
C ILE A 125 8.68 25.57 -5.22
N LEU A 126 9.11 24.32 -5.16
CA LEU A 126 8.28 23.13 -5.27
C LEU A 126 8.27 22.40 -3.93
N SER A 127 7.11 21.98 -3.46
CA SER A 127 6.98 21.08 -2.33
C SER A 127 6.34 19.77 -2.77
N PHE A 128 6.92 18.67 -2.34
CA PHE A 128 6.42 17.32 -2.62
C PHE A 128 5.86 16.73 -1.34
N LEU A 129 4.59 16.36 -1.37
CA LEU A 129 3.95 15.60 -0.32
C LEU A 129 3.75 14.18 -0.83
N ASP A 130 4.31 13.22 -0.12
CA ASP A 130 4.12 11.81 -0.41
C ASP A 130 3.22 11.20 0.67
N ALA A 131 2.38 10.25 0.25
CA ALA A 131 1.60 9.49 1.22
C ALA A 131 2.55 8.58 2.01
N PHE A 132 2.35 8.49 3.31
CA PHE A 132 3.14 7.58 4.13
C PHE A 132 2.96 6.15 3.64
N SER A 133 4.04 5.55 3.16
CA SER A 133 4.08 4.13 2.85
C SER A 133 5.16 3.47 3.71
N SER A 134 4.74 2.61 4.62
CA SER A 134 5.64 1.77 5.43
C SER A 134 6.39 0.75 4.60
#